data_82629bbb08523ab992b87a716ec6732a
#
_entry.id   82629bbb08523ab992b87a716ec6732a
#
_cell.length_a   1.000
_cell.length_b   1.000
_cell.length_c   1.000
_cell.angle_alpha   90.00
_cell.angle_beta   90.00
_cell.angle_gamma   90.00
#
_symmetry.space_group_name_H-M   'P 1'
#
loop_
_entity.id
_entity.type
_entity.pdbx_description
1 polymer ?
#
loop_
_entity_poly.entity_id
_entity_poly.type
_entity_poly.pdbx_seq_one_letter_code
_entity_poly.pdbx_strand_id
1 'polypeptide(L)'
;MEPARIDGAPTVWSAQLADIPPGRSAKFQIHWQKRMVEGFVVNVEGRYFAYVNHCPHAGTPLDWWPNEFFTRDRRFLTCGTHGSLFEPESGKCAGGPCNGRALFPLPVQITDDRIVVIGSNV
;
A
#
# COMPACT_ATOMS: atom_id res chain seq x y z
N MET A 1 -9.62 7.82 21.63
CA MET A 1 -8.54 7.37 22.49
C MET A 1 -7.68 6.36 21.78
N GLU A 2 -6.42 6.51 21.97
CA GLU A 2 -5.50 5.57 21.41
C GLU A 2 -5.62 4.22 22.11
N PRO A 3 -5.63 3.12 21.39
CA PRO A 3 -5.65 1.81 22.04
C PRO A 3 -4.45 1.66 22.95
N ALA A 4 -4.66 0.97 24.04
CA ALA A 4 -3.57 0.69 24.94
C ALA A 4 -2.46 -0.02 24.18
N ARG A 5 -1.26 0.49 24.30
CA ARG A 5 -0.13 -0.09 23.61
C ARG A 5 0.75 -0.82 24.55
N ILE A 6 1.12 -2.00 24.14
CA ILE A 6 2.16 -2.77 24.80
C ILE A 6 3.42 -2.55 23.99
N ASP A 7 4.56 -2.45 24.67
CA ASP A 7 5.84 -2.29 23.98
C ASP A 7 5.97 -3.38 22.92
N GLY A 8 6.30 -2.97 21.69
CA GLY A 8 6.40 -3.89 20.57
C GLY A 8 5.08 -4.20 19.89
N ALA A 9 3.98 -3.64 20.38
CA ALA A 9 2.68 -3.86 19.75
C ALA A 9 2.63 -3.20 18.39
N PRO A 10 1.91 -3.80 17.41
CA PRO A 10 1.78 -3.18 16.10
C PRO A 10 1.05 -1.85 16.18
N THR A 11 1.44 -0.92 15.33
CA THR A 11 0.64 0.26 15.06
C THR A 11 -0.39 -0.08 14.00
N VAL A 12 -1.48 0.68 13.97
CA VAL A 12 -2.52 0.44 12.97
C VAL A 12 -2.92 1.77 12.34
N TRP A 13 -3.36 1.68 11.11
CA TRP A 13 -4.06 2.74 10.42
C TRP A 13 -5.36 2.14 9.90
N SER A 14 -6.44 2.90 9.95
CA SER A 14 -7.71 2.37 9.50
C SER A 14 -8.54 3.45 8.83
N ALA A 15 -9.46 3.00 7.99
CA ALA A 15 -10.42 3.86 7.31
C ALA A 15 -11.69 3.04 7.07
N GLN A 16 -12.76 3.73 6.69
CA GLN A 16 -13.97 3.03 6.30
C GLN A 16 -13.82 2.50 4.88
N LEU A 17 -14.40 1.34 4.63
CA LEU A 17 -14.35 0.76 3.28
C LEU A 17 -14.93 1.72 2.25
N ALA A 18 -15.98 2.46 2.61
CA ALA A 18 -16.62 3.37 1.69
C ALA A 18 -15.70 4.52 1.25
N ASP A 19 -14.64 4.80 2.02
CA ASP A 19 -13.69 5.85 1.68
C ASP A 19 -12.75 5.43 0.54
N ILE A 20 -12.68 4.14 0.23
CA ILE A 20 -11.78 3.63 -0.78
C ILE A 20 -12.58 2.73 -1.74
N PRO A 21 -13.32 3.33 -2.67
CA PRO A 21 -14.10 2.54 -3.64
C PRO A 21 -13.20 1.77 -4.61
N PRO A 22 -13.76 0.80 -5.34
CA PRO A 22 -12.96 0.04 -6.31
C PRO A 22 -12.20 0.94 -7.29
N GLY A 23 -10.94 0.59 -7.53
CA GLY A 23 -10.07 1.36 -8.42
C GLY A 23 -9.46 2.58 -7.77
N ARG A 24 -9.68 2.78 -6.48
CA ARG A 24 -9.13 3.91 -5.73
C ARG A 24 -8.10 3.45 -4.73
N SER A 25 -7.43 4.42 -4.15
CA SER A 25 -6.36 4.19 -3.19
C SER A 25 -6.33 5.28 -2.15
N ALA A 26 -5.62 5.02 -1.06
CA ALA A 26 -5.38 6.01 -0.01
C ALA A 26 -3.96 5.84 0.51
N LYS A 27 -3.32 6.95 0.83
CA LYS A 27 -1.99 6.96 1.44
C LYS A 27 -2.12 7.17 2.94
N PHE A 28 -1.11 6.71 3.66
CA PHE A 28 -1.08 6.85 5.11
C PHE A 28 0.37 6.80 5.59
N GLN A 29 0.57 7.20 6.85
CA GLN A 29 1.83 7.02 7.53
C GLN A 29 1.67 5.93 8.55
N ILE A 30 2.63 5.02 8.61
CA ILE A 30 2.57 3.90 9.54
C ILE A 30 3.97 3.54 10.01
N HIS A 31 4.06 3.03 11.23
CA HIS A 31 5.33 2.56 11.77
C HIS A 31 5.67 1.20 11.18
N TRP A 32 6.86 1.08 10.64
CA TRP A 32 7.32 -0.16 10.04
C TRP A 32 8.83 -0.26 10.17
N GLN A 33 9.28 -1.38 10.72
CA GLN A 33 10.72 -1.64 10.88
C GLN A 33 11.43 -0.46 11.55
N LYS A 34 10.91 -0.05 12.71
CA LYS A 34 11.50 0.95 13.60
C LYS A 34 11.47 2.38 13.06
N ARG A 35 10.71 2.65 12.02
CA ARG A 35 10.60 4.01 11.51
C ARG A 35 9.23 4.24 10.89
N MET A 36 8.91 5.51 10.71
CA MET A 36 7.68 5.87 10.01
C MET A 36 7.91 5.77 8.52
N VAL A 37 6.98 5.12 7.83
CA VAL A 37 7.02 5.02 6.38
C VAL A 37 5.68 5.44 5.81
N GLU A 38 5.70 5.89 4.57
CA GLU A 38 4.46 6.10 3.84
C GLU A 38 4.03 4.78 3.22
N GLY A 39 2.76 4.45 3.39
CA GLY A 39 2.16 3.30 2.74
C GLY A 39 0.95 3.73 1.94
N PHE A 40 0.42 2.79 1.18
CA PHE A 40 -0.83 3.02 0.47
C PHE A 40 -1.63 1.73 0.45
N VAL A 41 -2.95 1.89 0.34
CA VAL A 41 -3.87 0.78 0.20
C VAL A 41 -4.66 0.98 -1.07
N VAL A 42 -4.93 -0.11 -1.78
CA VAL A 42 -5.68 -0.07 -3.03
C VAL A 42 -6.87 -1.01 -2.93
N ASN A 43 -7.96 -0.63 -3.58
CA ASN A 43 -9.14 -1.47 -3.72
C ASN A 43 -9.15 -2.05 -5.11
N VAL A 44 -8.99 -3.37 -5.21
CA VAL A 44 -8.99 -4.11 -6.47
C VAL A 44 -10.26 -4.93 -6.51
N GLU A 45 -11.30 -4.39 -7.15
CA GLU A 45 -12.58 -5.07 -7.31
C GLU A 45 -13.16 -5.56 -5.98
N GLY A 46 -13.07 -4.72 -4.95
CA GLY A 46 -13.61 -5.05 -3.63
C GLY A 46 -12.63 -5.73 -2.69
N ARG A 47 -11.42 -6.03 -3.16
CA ARG A 47 -10.37 -6.58 -2.31
C ARG A 47 -9.31 -5.54 -2.05
N TYR A 48 -8.74 -5.56 -0.85
CA TYR A 48 -7.83 -4.51 -0.40
C TYR A 48 -6.43 -5.05 -0.20
N PHE A 49 -5.45 -4.32 -0.72
CA PHE A 49 -4.03 -4.66 -0.60
C PHE A 49 -3.26 -3.42 -0.22
N ALA A 50 -2.26 -3.57 0.63
CA ALA A 50 -1.46 -2.44 1.10
C ALA A 50 0.02 -2.73 0.93
N TYR A 51 0.76 -1.67 0.60
CA TYR A 51 2.20 -1.76 0.36
C TYR A 51 2.89 -0.52 0.88
N VAL A 52 4.18 -0.66 1.16
CA VAL A 52 5.03 0.50 1.42
C VAL A 52 5.18 1.27 0.10
N ASN A 53 5.03 2.59 0.16
CA ASN A 53 5.10 3.44 -1.04
C ASN A 53 6.56 3.70 -1.41
N HIS A 54 7.18 2.68 -1.97
CA HIS A 54 8.59 2.70 -2.30
C HIS A 54 8.84 1.79 -3.49
N CYS A 55 9.25 2.38 -4.60
CA CYS A 55 9.54 1.59 -5.78
C CYS A 55 10.83 0.81 -5.57
N PRO A 56 10.79 -0.53 -5.66
CA PRO A 56 12.00 -1.32 -5.42
C PRO A 56 13.10 -1.12 -6.45
N HIS A 57 12.76 -0.56 -7.61
CA HIS A 57 13.76 -0.24 -8.62
C HIS A 57 14.34 1.15 -8.41
N ALA A 58 13.47 2.16 -8.26
CA ALA A 58 13.90 3.56 -8.29
C ALA A 58 14.12 4.16 -6.90
N GLY A 59 13.56 3.55 -5.85
CA GLY A 59 13.65 4.09 -4.50
C GLY A 59 12.77 5.30 -4.26
N THR A 60 11.82 5.58 -5.15
CA THR A 60 10.95 6.74 -5.08
C THR A 60 9.51 6.29 -4.83
N PRO A 61 8.62 7.22 -4.39
CA PRO A 61 7.21 6.88 -4.31
C PRO A 61 6.65 6.48 -5.67
N LEU A 62 5.61 5.64 -5.63
CA LEU A 62 5.02 5.11 -6.86
C LEU A 62 4.06 6.08 -7.52
N ASP A 63 3.27 6.82 -6.73
CA ASP A 63 2.16 7.57 -7.30
C ASP A 63 2.65 8.62 -8.30
N TRP A 64 2.18 8.44 -9.54
CA TRP A 64 2.53 9.34 -10.65
C TRP A 64 1.72 10.64 -10.60
N TRP A 65 0.67 10.65 -9.82
CA TRP A 65 -0.15 11.80 -9.50
C TRP A 65 -0.62 11.58 -8.06
N PRO A 66 -0.90 12.61 -7.28
CA PRO A 66 -1.28 12.39 -5.88
C PRO A 66 -2.37 11.33 -5.75
N ASN A 67 -2.09 10.27 -4.98
CA ASN A 67 -2.96 9.12 -4.73
C ASN A 67 -3.28 8.28 -5.97
N GLU A 68 -2.54 8.43 -7.07
CA GLU A 68 -2.76 7.60 -8.25
C GLU A 68 -1.65 6.58 -8.38
N PHE A 69 -2.00 5.34 -8.11
CA PHE A 69 -1.06 4.22 -8.13
C PHE A 69 -1.35 3.26 -9.28
N PHE A 70 -2.54 3.32 -9.84
CA PHE A 70 -2.97 2.41 -10.90
C PHE A 70 -2.59 2.96 -12.27
N THR A 71 -2.38 2.03 -13.22
CA THR A 71 -2.42 2.39 -14.63
C THR A 71 -3.84 2.87 -14.98
N ARG A 72 -3.97 3.50 -16.14
CA ARG A 72 -5.27 4.07 -16.53
C ARG A 72 -6.34 3.00 -16.69
N ASP A 73 -5.97 1.80 -17.12
CA ASP A 73 -6.90 0.70 -17.25
C ASP A 73 -7.15 -0.04 -15.95
N ARG A 74 -6.51 0.38 -14.85
CA ARG A 74 -6.68 -0.18 -13.50
C ARG A 74 -6.20 -1.62 -13.37
N ARG A 75 -5.42 -2.11 -14.31
CA ARG A 75 -4.96 -3.49 -14.28
C ARG A 75 -3.69 -3.68 -13.49
N PHE A 76 -2.85 -2.65 -13.40
CA PHE A 76 -1.56 -2.73 -12.73
C PHE A 76 -1.35 -1.52 -11.85
N LEU A 77 -0.51 -1.68 -10.82
CA LEU A 77 0.09 -0.54 -10.16
C LEU A 77 1.31 -0.13 -10.97
N THR A 78 1.65 1.15 -10.94
CA THR A 78 2.78 1.63 -11.73
C THR A 78 3.62 2.60 -10.92
N CYS A 79 4.93 2.58 -11.19
CA CYS A 79 5.85 3.57 -10.65
C CYS A 79 5.94 4.73 -11.63
N GLY A 80 5.64 5.94 -11.16
CA GLY A 80 5.63 7.12 -12.03
C GLY A 80 7.01 7.51 -12.55
N THR A 81 8.08 7.03 -11.93
CA THR A 81 9.42 7.42 -12.32
C THR A 81 9.87 6.76 -13.62
N HIS A 82 9.72 5.45 -13.73
CA HIS A 82 10.22 4.71 -14.88
C HIS A 82 9.19 3.76 -15.50
N GLY A 83 7.93 3.83 -15.07
CA GLY A 83 6.89 3.03 -15.66
C GLY A 83 6.91 1.56 -15.32
N SER A 84 7.59 1.18 -14.23
CA SER A 84 7.52 -0.21 -13.74
C SER A 84 6.08 -0.57 -13.44
N LEU A 85 5.70 -1.82 -13.74
CA LEU A 85 4.35 -2.32 -13.51
C LEU A 85 4.39 -3.40 -12.45
N PHE A 86 3.40 -3.37 -11.56
CA PHE A 86 3.29 -4.34 -10.46
C PHE A 86 1.89 -4.91 -10.44
N GLU A 87 1.78 -6.20 -10.13
CA GLU A 87 0.49 -6.83 -9.93
C GLU A 87 -0.16 -6.28 -8.67
N PRO A 88 -1.40 -5.78 -8.75
CA PRO A 88 -2.01 -5.16 -7.56
C PRO A 88 -2.22 -6.14 -6.41
N GLU A 89 -2.43 -7.42 -6.71
CA GLU A 89 -2.77 -8.40 -5.69
C GLU A 89 -1.56 -8.99 -4.99
N SER A 90 -0.39 -8.99 -5.64
CA SER A 90 0.81 -9.58 -5.08
C SER A 90 1.94 -8.60 -4.89
N GLY A 91 1.90 -7.48 -5.59
CA GLY A 91 3.00 -6.51 -5.59
C GLY A 91 4.18 -6.93 -6.44
N LYS A 92 4.11 -8.06 -7.13
CA LYS A 92 5.23 -8.55 -7.93
C LYS A 92 5.39 -7.74 -9.21
N CYS A 93 6.61 -7.58 -9.66
CA CYS A 93 6.88 -6.90 -10.91
C CYS A 93 6.23 -7.63 -12.06
N ALA A 94 5.44 -6.90 -12.86
CA ALA A 94 4.76 -7.45 -14.03
C ALA A 94 5.36 -6.93 -15.33
N GLY A 95 6.23 -5.94 -15.26
CA GLY A 95 6.87 -5.40 -16.46
C GLY A 95 7.68 -4.16 -16.13
N GLY A 96 8.56 -3.79 -17.07
CA GLY A 96 9.43 -2.64 -16.90
C GLY A 96 10.69 -2.98 -16.13
N PRO A 97 11.42 -1.95 -15.63
CA PRO A 97 12.75 -2.17 -15.05
C PRO A 97 12.76 -2.81 -13.67
N CYS A 98 11.61 -3.13 -13.11
CA CYS A 98 11.53 -3.76 -11.77
C CYS A 98 11.76 -5.27 -11.78
N ASN A 99 12.21 -5.84 -12.88
CA ASN A 99 12.31 -7.27 -13.08
C ASN A 99 12.93 -7.99 -11.87
N GLY A 100 12.22 -9.02 -11.37
CA GLY A 100 12.67 -9.81 -10.23
C GLY A 100 12.42 -9.17 -8.88
N ARG A 101 11.76 -8.03 -8.82
CA ARG A 101 11.50 -7.31 -7.58
C ARG A 101 10.01 -7.24 -7.29
N ALA A 102 9.69 -6.81 -6.08
CA ALA A 102 8.30 -6.72 -5.66
C ALA A 102 8.14 -5.56 -4.69
N LEU A 103 6.92 -5.02 -4.62
CA LEU A 103 6.55 -4.07 -3.58
C LEU A 103 6.55 -4.79 -2.23
N PHE A 104 6.77 -4.03 -1.16
CA PHE A 104 6.80 -4.59 0.19
C PHE A 104 5.38 -4.58 0.74
N PRO A 105 4.76 -5.74 0.99
CA PRO A 105 3.37 -5.79 1.43
C PRO A 105 3.23 -5.44 2.91
N LEU A 106 2.11 -4.82 3.23
CA LEU A 106 1.70 -4.54 4.60
C LEU A 106 0.45 -5.37 4.90
N PRO A 107 0.34 -5.96 6.10
CA PRO A 107 -0.83 -6.76 6.44
C PRO A 107 -2.11 -5.92 6.47
N VAL A 108 -3.19 -6.48 5.96
CA VAL A 108 -4.49 -5.83 5.90
C VAL A 108 -5.52 -6.75 6.52
N GLN A 109 -6.41 -6.18 7.33
CA GLN A 109 -7.56 -6.89 7.87
C GLN A 109 -8.82 -6.08 7.58
N ILE A 110 -9.91 -6.79 7.32
CA ILE A 110 -11.22 -6.17 7.17
C ILE A 110 -12.02 -6.53 8.42
N THR A 111 -12.50 -5.51 9.12
CA THR A 111 -13.29 -5.68 10.33
C THR A 111 -14.55 -4.84 10.19
N ASP A 112 -15.69 -5.50 10.13
CA ASP A 112 -16.98 -4.87 9.89
C ASP A 112 -16.91 -4.08 8.58
N ASP A 113 -17.07 -2.77 8.62
CA ASP A 113 -17.01 -1.93 7.44
C ASP A 113 -15.72 -1.11 7.38
N ARG A 114 -14.67 -1.57 8.06
CA ARG A 114 -13.40 -0.86 8.12
C ARG A 114 -12.28 -1.70 7.55
N ILE A 115 -11.34 -1.02 6.92
CA ILE A 115 -10.06 -1.60 6.55
C ILE A 115 -9.02 -1.19 7.59
N VAL A 116 -8.20 -2.14 8.01
CA VAL A 116 -7.15 -1.90 9.00
C VAL A 116 -5.83 -2.38 8.40
N VAL A 117 -4.86 -1.48 8.35
CA VAL A 117 -3.50 -1.81 7.92
C VAL A 117 -2.62 -1.89 9.16
N ILE A 118 -1.86 -2.95 9.27
CA ILE A 118 -1.09 -3.24 10.47
C ILE A 118 0.38 -2.95 10.21
N GLY A 119 0.93 -2.02 10.98
CA GLY A 119 2.34 -1.72 10.94
C GLY A 119 3.09 -2.53 12.00
N SER A 120 4.34 -2.18 12.20
CA SER A 120 5.18 -2.88 13.17
C SER A 120 6.19 -1.90 13.75
N ASN A 121 6.40 -2.01 15.06
CA ASN A 121 7.44 -1.26 15.76
C ASN A 121 8.78 -2.00 15.74
N VAL A 122 8.81 -3.16 15.14
CA VAL A 122 10.01 -4.01 15.14
C VAL A 122 10.76 -3.86 13.83
#